data_443b68f3439f6192ea69c5883a7b1374
#
_entry.id   443b68f3439f6192ea69c5883a7b1374
#
_cell.length_a   1.000
_cell.length_b   1.000
_cell.length_c   1.000
_cell.angle_alpha   90.00
_cell.angle_beta   90.00
_cell.angle_gamma   90.00
#
_symmetry.space_group_name_H-M   'P 1'
#
loop_
_entity.id
_entity.type
_entity.pdbx_description
1 polymer ?
#
loop_
_entity_poly.entity_id
_entity_poly.type
_entity_poly.pdbx_seq_one_letter_code
_entity_poly.pdbx_strand_id
1 'polypeptide(L)'
;MERVLALHPVLVVLDTLLPGRDGLSLLHDLRRLPRDSQPEVIVLSRLLGGALLTEIAQLQPAFFTTLPCDLQELTERILNCCGEQMRAGMDPAMGVDQRIARQLHALGLAARSKGFSYARLGIRRILEDRRLANALTKQLYPEIASHFETKPACVERAIRSAITAAWQKEGILWQTTLFHQRPTNGEFLTVLADLLREEAAGQME
;
A
#
# COMPACT_ATOMS: atom_id res chain seq x y z
N MET A 1 -16.45 4.17 -14.20
CA MET A 1 -15.84 3.11 -15.03
C MET A 1 -14.52 3.51 -15.65
N GLU A 2 -14.42 4.62 -16.38
CA GLU A 2 -13.15 5.04 -17.03
C GLU A 2 -11.94 5.04 -16.11
N ARG A 3 -12.08 5.60 -14.89
CA ARG A 3 -10.98 5.59 -13.90
C ARG A 3 -10.60 4.19 -13.42
N VAL A 4 -11.56 3.30 -13.24
CA VAL A 4 -11.28 1.91 -12.83
C VAL A 4 -10.50 1.19 -13.93
N LEU A 5 -10.90 1.36 -15.18
CA LEU A 5 -10.21 0.77 -16.34
C LEU A 5 -8.81 1.36 -16.55
N ALA A 6 -8.61 2.65 -16.23
CA ALA A 6 -7.32 3.31 -16.39
C ALA A 6 -6.33 3.03 -15.23
N LEU A 7 -6.84 2.87 -14.01
CA LEU A 7 -6.02 2.75 -12.80
C LEU A 7 -5.83 1.30 -12.36
N HIS A 8 -6.67 0.36 -12.85
CA HIS A 8 -6.68 -1.04 -12.42
C HIS A 8 -6.58 -1.19 -10.89
N PRO A 9 -7.52 -0.56 -10.11
CA PRO A 9 -7.43 -0.60 -8.66
C PRO A 9 -7.61 -2.02 -8.14
N VAL A 10 -6.87 -2.35 -7.09
CA VAL A 10 -7.01 -3.62 -6.35
C VAL A 10 -8.35 -3.68 -5.62
N LEU A 11 -8.78 -2.55 -5.06
CA LEU A 11 -10.00 -2.41 -4.27
C LEU A 11 -10.77 -1.15 -4.66
N VAL A 12 -12.10 -1.27 -4.69
CA VAL A 12 -13.02 -0.14 -4.84
C VAL A 12 -13.94 -0.09 -3.62
N VAL A 13 -13.94 1.04 -2.91
CA VAL A 13 -14.94 1.33 -1.88
C VAL A 13 -16.07 2.11 -2.53
N LEU A 14 -17.28 1.56 -2.50
CA LEU A 14 -18.41 2.01 -3.27
C LEU A 14 -19.61 2.36 -2.37
N ASP A 15 -20.04 3.62 -2.37
CA ASP A 15 -21.32 4.02 -1.77
C ASP A 15 -22.47 3.67 -2.75
N THR A 16 -23.54 3.08 -2.25
CA THR A 16 -24.73 2.81 -3.06
C THR A 16 -25.45 4.08 -3.51
N LEU A 17 -25.28 5.20 -2.79
CA LEU A 17 -25.88 6.49 -3.09
C LEU A 17 -24.84 7.45 -3.69
N LEU A 18 -24.54 7.30 -4.97
CA LEU A 18 -23.64 8.21 -5.67
C LEU A 18 -24.43 9.35 -6.35
N PRO A 19 -23.90 10.58 -6.36
CA PRO A 19 -24.49 11.68 -7.12
C PRO A 19 -24.52 11.36 -8.62
N GLY A 20 -25.69 11.37 -9.22
CA GLY A 20 -25.85 11.21 -10.67
C GLY A 20 -25.76 9.78 -11.23
N ARG A 21 -25.44 8.77 -10.40
CA ARG A 21 -25.45 7.38 -10.79
C ARG A 21 -25.73 6.45 -9.61
N ASP A 22 -26.47 5.39 -9.84
CA ASP A 22 -26.68 4.33 -8.85
C ASP A 22 -25.40 3.49 -8.65
N GLY A 23 -24.98 3.35 -7.38
CA GLY A 23 -23.80 2.58 -7.02
C GLY A 23 -23.95 1.09 -7.35
N LEU A 24 -25.15 0.53 -7.28
CA LEU A 24 -25.41 -0.88 -7.67
C LEU A 24 -25.16 -1.10 -9.17
N SER A 25 -25.61 -0.18 -10.00
CA SER A 25 -25.33 -0.24 -11.44
C SER A 25 -23.82 -0.25 -11.71
N LEU A 26 -23.03 0.50 -10.92
CA LEU A 26 -21.57 0.46 -11.04
C LEU A 26 -20.99 -0.89 -10.58
N LEU A 27 -21.52 -1.47 -9.49
CA LEU A 27 -21.11 -2.79 -9.02
C LEU A 27 -21.40 -3.88 -10.07
N HIS A 28 -22.56 -3.84 -10.72
CA HIS A 28 -22.89 -4.73 -11.82
C HIS A 28 -21.90 -4.60 -12.98
N ASP A 29 -21.55 -3.38 -13.37
CA ASP A 29 -20.56 -3.15 -14.44
C ASP A 29 -19.16 -3.69 -14.06
N LEU A 30 -18.74 -3.53 -12.80
CA LEU A 30 -17.48 -4.07 -12.30
C LEU A 30 -17.44 -5.60 -12.36
N ARG A 31 -18.56 -6.28 -12.06
CA ARG A 31 -18.68 -7.75 -12.11
C ARG A 31 -18.78 -8.32 -13.53
N ARG A 32 -19.02 -7.47 -14.55
CA ARG A 32 -18.96 -7.84 -15.97
C ARG A 32 -17.56 -7.79 -16.57
N LEU A 33 -16.59 -7.21 -15.85
CA LEU A 33 -15.20 -7.22 -16.30
C LEU A 33 -14.64 -8.66 -16.31
N PRO A 34 -13.61 -8.95 -17.12
CA PRO A 34 -12.87 -10.22 -17.02
C PRO A 34 -12.38 -10.44 -15.58
N ARG A 35 -12.39 -11.66 -15.09
CA ARG A 35 -12.04 -11.98 -13.68
C ARG A 35 -10.70 -11.39 -13.23
N ASP A 36 -9.69 -11.46 -14.10
CA ASP A 36 -8.35 -10.92 -13.82
C ASP A 36 -8.28 -9.39 -13.76
N SER A 37 -9.36 -8.70 -14.18
CA SER A 37 -9.49 -7.24 -14.18
C SER A 37 -10.52 -6.74 -13.18
N GLN A 38 -11.17 -7.65 -12.42
CA GLN A 38 -12.17 -7.27 -11.43
C GLN A 38 -11.48 -6.83 -10.15
N PRO A 39 -11.73 -5.60 -9.67
CA PRO A 39 -11.28 -5.20 -8.34
C PRO A 39 -12.12 -5.91 -7.27
N GLU A 40 -11.55 -6.08 -6.07
CA GLU A 40 -12.36 -6.30 -4.89
C GLU A 40 -13.26 -5.10 -4.64
N VAL A 41 -14.45 -5.34 -4.09
CA VAL A 41 -15.40 -4.25 -3.84
C VAL A 41 -15.91 -4.30 -2.41
N ILE A 42 -15.77 -3.20 -1.68
CA ILE A 42 -16.43 -2.96 -0.41
C ILE A 42 -17.60 -2.03 -0.67
N VAL A 43 -18.81 -2.46 -0.30
CA VAL A 43 -20.03 -1.67 -0.50
C VAL A 43 -20.43 -1.00 0.81
N LEU A 44 -20.64 0.32 0.75
CA LEU A 44 -21.22 1.12 1.83
C LEU A 44 -22.64 1.50 1.47
N SER A 45 -23.59 1.37 2.40
CA SER A 45 -25.00 1.76 2.16
C SER A 45 -25.61 2.46 3.34
N ARG A 46 -26.41 3.47 3.08
CA ARG A 46 -27.25 4.14 4.10
C ARG A 46 -28.64 3.54 4.20
N LEU A 47 -29.02 2.67 3.27
CA LEU A 47 -30.32 2.06 3.18
C LEU A 47 -30.24 0.57 3.51
N LEU A 48 -31.14 0.11 4.39
CA LEU A 48 -31.34 -1.29 4.75
C LEU A 48 -32.70 -1.76 4.20
N GLY A 49 -32.74 -2.10 2.91
CA GLY A 49 -33.91 -2.73 2.31
C GLY A 49 -33.60 -4.20 1.98
N GLY A 50 -34.51 -5.14 2.31
CA GLY A 50 -34.28 -6.57 2.07
C GLY A 50 -33.98 -6.90 0.61
N ALA A 51 -34.65 -6.25 -0.35
CA ALA A 51 -34.38 -6.40 -1.79
C ALA A 51 -32.96 -5.94 -2.15
N LEU A 52 -32.51 -4.80 -1.61
CA LEU A 52 -31.17 -4.26 -1.83
C LEU A 52 -30.08 -5.19 -1.29
N LEU A 53 -30.27 -5.74 -0.09
CA LEU A 53 -29.35 -6.69 0.52
C LEU A 53 -29.22 -7.97 -0.31
N THR A 54 -30.33 -8.47 -0.82
CA THR A 54 -30.34 -9.67 -1.68
C THR A 54 -29.58 -9.41 -2.98
N GLU A 55 -29.78 -8.25 -3.60
CA GLU A 55 -29.08 -7.87 -4.84
C GLU A 55 -27.56 -7.69 -4.61
N ILE A 56 -27.19 -7.01 -3.52
CA ILE A 56 -25.76 -6.86 -3.15
C ILE A 56 -25.14 -8.24 -2.89
N ALA A 57 -25.82 -9.14 -2.17
CA ALA A 57 -25.29 -10.46 -1.88
C ALA A 57 -25.08 -11.31 -3.16
N GLN A 58 -25.95 -11.18 -4.17
CA GLN A 58 -25.78 -11.85 -5.46
C GLN A 58 -24.54 -11.38 -6.24
N LEU A 59 -24.13 -10.12 -6.05
CA LEU A 59 -22.97 -9.54 -6.68
C LEU A 59 -21.63 -9.83 -5.97
N GLN A 60 -21.71 -10.54 -4.84
CA GLN A 60 -20.57 -11.03 -4.07
C GLN A 60 -19.47 -9.97 -3.84
N PRO A 61 -19.77 -8.82 -3.19
CA PRO A 61 -18.72 -7.90 -2.76
C PRO A 61 -17.83 -8.58 -1.72
N ALA A 62 -16.58 -8.15 -1.61
CA ALA A 62 -15.66 -8.62 -0.58
C ALA A 62 -16.17 -8.31 0.84
N PHE A 63 -16.82 -7.16 0.99
CA PHE A 63 -17.45 -6.75 2.24
C PHE A 63 -18.62 -5.79 1.98
N PHE A 64 -19.58 -5.80 2.87
CA PHE A 64 -20.72 -4.87 2.89
C PHE A 64 -20.92 -4.34 4.30
N THR A 65 -21.13 -3.04 4.44
CA THR A 65 -21.49 -2.41 5.73
C THR A 65 -22.45 -1.25 5.54
N THR A 66 -23.14 -0.91 6.62
CA THR A 66 -24.08 0.23 6.64
C THR A 66 -23.45 1.47 7.24
N LEU A 67 -23.83 2.64 6.74
CA LEU A 67 -23.41 3.92 7.29
C LEU A 67 -24.46 4.42 8.32
N PRO A 68 -24.01 4.96 9.48
CA PRO A 68 -22.62 5.10 9.90
C PRO A 68 -21.98 3.76 10.28
N CYS A 69 -20.70 3.55 9.91
CA CYS A 69 -19.96 2.34 10.24
C CYS A 69 -18.79 2.64 11.16
N ASP A 70 -18.26 1.62 11.81
CA ASP A 70 -17.00 1.71 12.55
C ASP A 70 -15.84 1.83 11.55
N LEU A 71 -15.10 2.92 11.67
CA LEU A 71 -13.96 3.20 10.80
C LEU A 71 -12.80 2.21 11.03
N GLN A 72 -12.67 1.69 12.25
CA GLN A 72 -11.63 0.71 12.58
C GLN A 72 -11.95 -0.61 11.89
N GLU A 73 -13.19 -1.10 11.98
CA GLU A 73 -13.62 -2.31 11.28
C GLU A 73 -13.48 -2.15 9.76
N LEU A 74 -13.91 -1.01 9.21
CA LEU A 74 -13.76 -0.75 7.77
C LEU A 74 -12.30 -0.75 7.34
N THR A 75 -11.41 -0.15 8.13
CA THR A 75 -9.97 -0.13 7.87
C THR A 75 -9.38 -1.55 7.85
N GLU A 76 -9.72 -2.38 8.83
CA GLU A 76 -9.28 -3.78 8.88
C GLU A 76 -9.76 -4.57 7.65
N ARG A 77 -10.99 -4.36 7.20
CA ARG A 77 -11.53 -5.00 5.99
C ARG A 77 -10.80 -4.55 4.73
N ILE A 78 -10.54 -3.26 4.59
CA ILE A 78 -9.75 -2.71 3.48
C ILE A 78 -8.35 -3.34 3.45
N LEU A 79 -7.68 -3.39 4.60
CA LEU A 79 -6.34 -3.96 4.69
C LEU A 79 -6.32 -5.46 4.37
N ASN A 80 -7.33 -6.21 4.81
CA ASN A 80 -7.46 -7.63 4.49
C ASN A 80 -7.67 -7.84 2.99
N CYS A 81 -8.60 -7.11 2.35
CA CYS A 81 -8.82 -7.20 0.91
C CYS A 81 -7.57 -6.83 0.10
N CYS A 82 -6.88 -5.73 0.47
CA CYS A 82 -5.63 -5.35 -0.17
C CYS A 82 -4.52 -6.37 0.11
N GLY A 83 -4.46 -6.91 1.31
CA GLY A 83 -3.44 -7.88 1.72
C GLY A 83 -3.55 -9.21 1.00
N GLU A 84 -4.74 -9.74 0.76
CA GLU A 84 -4.95 -10.99 0.04
C GLU A 84 -4.60 -10.86 -1.45
N GLN A 85 -4.98 -9.76 -2.10
CA GLN A 85 -4.58 -9.52 -3.49
C GLN A 85 -3.11 -9.11 -3.63
N MET A 86 -2.55 -8.43 -2.64
CA MET A 86 -1.10 -8.24 -2.59
C MET A 86 -0.36 -9.58 -2.44
N ARG A 87 -0.92 -10.54 -1.71
CA ARG A 87 -0.39 -11.91 -1.60
C ARG A 87 -0.61 -12.72 -2.89
N ALA A 88 -1.79 -12.65 -3.51
CA ALA A 88 -2.09 -13.35 -4.76
C ALA A 88 -1.31 -12.79 -5.98
N GLY A 89 -0.97 -11.51 -5.97
CA GLY A 89 -0.07 -10.87 -6.94
C GLY A 89 1.41 -10.97 -6.58
N MET A 90 1.76 -11.68 -5.51
CA MET A 90 3.14 -12.02 -5.17
C MET A 90 3.56 -13.22 -6.02
N ASP A 91 4.03 -12.95 -7.23
CA ASP A 91 4.81 -13.90 -8.01
C ASP A 91 6.02 -14.32 -7.12
N PRO A 92 6.17 -15.62 -6.79
CA PRO A 92 7.35 -16.13 -6.06
C PRO A 92 8.66 -15.79 -6.78
N ALA A 93 8.60 -15.49 -8.08
CA ALA A 93 9.71 -15.02 -8.90
C ALA A 93 10.00 -13.52 -8.75
N MET A 94 9.18 -12.74 -8.01
CA MET A 94 9.41 -11.32 -7.84
C MET A 94 10.67 -11.05 -7.00
N GLY A 95 11.67 -10.47 -7.64
CA GLY A 95 12.95 -10.14 -6.99
C GLY A 95 12.78 -9.16 -5.81
N VAL A 96 13.71 -9.23 -4.85
CA VAL A 96 13.70 -8.38 -3.64
C VAL A 96 13.54 -6.89 -3.98
N ASP A 97 14.23 -6.41 -5.03
CA ASP A 97 14.17 -5.01 -5.48
C ASP A 97 12.77 -4.57 -5.92
N GLN A 98 12.01 -5.47 -6.55
CA GLN A 98 10.64 -5.18 -6.98
C GLN A 98 9.69 -5.12 -5.80
N ARG A 99 9.86 -6.00 -4.80
CA ARG A 99 9.08 -5.97 -3.55
C ARG A 99 9.33 -4.68 -2.77
N ILE A 100 10.60 -4.27 -2.62
CA ILE A 100 10.95 -2.99 -1.99
C ILE A 100 10.31 -1.82 -2.75
N ALA A 101 10.43 -1.78 -4.07
CA ALA A 101 9.87 -0.71 -4.89
C ALA A 101 8.35 -0.61 -4.73
N ARG A 102 7.64 -1.75 -4.70
CA ARG A 102 6.19 -1.81 -4.49
C ARG A 102 5.78 -1.23 -3.14
N GLN A 103 6.47 -1.59 -2.04
CA GLN A 103 6.20 -1.04 -0.71
C GLN A 103 6.44 0.47 -0.66
N LEU A 104 7.52 0.96 -1.24
CA LEU A 104 7.80 2.40 -1.32
C LEU A 104 6.73 3.15 -2.13
N HIS A 105 6.23 2.55 -3.21
CA HIS A 105 5.12 3.10 -4.00
C HIS A 105 3.81 3.12 -3.22
N ALA A 106 3.47 2.03 -2.54
CA ALA A 106 2.26 1.92 -1.72
C ALA A 106 2.23 2.99 -0.61
N LEU A 107 3.40 3.37 -0.09
CA LEU A 107 3.57 4.46 0.86
C LEU A 107 3.65 5.86 0.21
N GLY A 108 3.39 5.97 -1.09
CA GLY A 108 3.31 7.26 -1.79
C GLY A 108 4.65 7.93 -2.08
N LEU A 109 5.79 7.24 -1.95
CA LEU A 109 7.08 7.80 -2.35
C LEU A 109 7.15 7.94 -3.88
N ALA A 110 7.56 9.12 -4.35
CA ALA A 110 7.68 9.40 -5.78
C ALA A 110 8.84 8.62 -6.42
N ALA A 111 8.54 7.68 -7.32
CA ALA A 111 9.51 6.79 -7.96
C ALA A 111 10.68 7.49 -8.66
N ARG A 112 10.44 8.69 -9.18
CA ARG A 112 11.48 9.48 -9.87
C ARG A 112 12.35 10.32 -8.93
N SER A 113 12.09 10.28 -7.61
CA SER A 113 12.88 11.03 -6.65
C SER A 113 14.19 10.31 -6.29
N LYS A 114 15.24 11.08 -6.05
CA LYS A 114 16.50 10.54 -5.51
C LYS A 114 16.28 9.82 -4.17
N GLY A 115 15.38 10.36 -3.33
CA GLY A 115 15.05 9.76 -2.04
C GLY A 115 14.45 8.36 -2.18
N PHE A 116 13.62 8.09 -3.20
CA PHE A 116 13.12 6.76 -3.51
C PHE A 116 14.25 5.78 -3.85
N SER A 117 15.16 6.17 -4.74
CA SER A 117 16.30 5.32 -5.15
C SER A 117 17.24 5.01 -3.99
N TYR A 118 17.49 6.01 -3.13
CA TYR A 118 18.33 5.84 -1.95
C TYR A 118 17.65 4.96 -0.88
N ALA A 119 16.36 5.17 -0.62
CA ALA A 119 15.60 4.34 0.31
C ALA A 119 15.55 2.88 -0.16
N ARG A 120 15.33 2.64 -1.47
CA ARG A 120 15.32 1.30 -2.05
C ARG A 120 16.64 0.56 -1.82
N LEU A 121 17.77 1.20 -2.13
CA LEU A 121 19.08 0.61 -1.88
C LEU A 121 19.34 0.43 -0.38
N GLY A 122 18.96 1.40 0.47
CA GLY A 122 19.11 1.32 1.92
C GLY A 122 18.36 0.15 2.53
N ILE A 123 17.10 -0.06 2.15
CA ILE A 123 16.28 -1.20 2.62
C ILE A 123 16.93 -2.52 2.17
N ARG A 124 17.36 -2.61 0.91
CA ARG A 124 18.05 -3.79 0.40
C ARG A 124 19.29 -4.14 1.22
N ARG A 125 20.14 -3.15 1.54
CA ARG A 125 21.34 -3.36 2.34
C ARG A 125 21.02 -3.80 3.77
N ILE A 126 19.97 -3.26 4.38
CA ILE A 126 19.49 -3.70 5.71
C ILE A 126 18.95 -5.14 5.65
N LEU A 127 18.31 -5.54 4.54
CA LEU A 127 17.90 -6.94 4.34
C LEU A 127 19.10 -7.89 4.26
N GLU A 128 20.18 -7.47 3.61
CA GLU A 128 21.44 -8.22 3.48
C GLU A 128 22.24 -8.25 4.81
N ASP A 129 22.33 -7.11 5.50
CA ASP A 129 23.01 -6.99 6.81
C ASP A 129 22.18 -6.13 7.79
N ARG A 130 21.52 -6.79 8.75
CA ARG A 130 20.67 -6.12 9.76
C ARG A 130 21.42 -5.11 10.62
N ARG A 131 22.73 -5.26 10.79
CA ARG A 131 23.56 -4.33 11.61
C ARG A 131 23.57 -2.92 11.04
N LEU A 132 23.37 -2.76 9.73
CA LEU A 132 23.32 -1.46 9.06
C LEU A 132 22.14 -0.59 9.53
N ALA A 133 21.05 -1.19 10.04
CA ALA A 133 19.93 -0.48 10.64
C ALA A 133 20.36 0.40 11.85
N ASN A 134 21.38 -0.04 12.59
CA ASN A 134 21.93 0.69 13.74
C ASN A 134 23.15 1.55 13.39
N ALA A 135 23.59 1.56 12.13
CA ALA A 135 24.80 2.23 11.67
C ALA A 135 24.57 3.16 10.46
N LEU A 136 23.38 3.78 10.38
CA LEU A 136 22.94 4.57 9.23
C LEU A 136 23.98 5.63 8.81
N THR A 137 24.35 6.52 9.73
CA THR A 137 25.26 7.64 9.44
C THR A 137 26.69 7.17 9.22
N LYS A 138 27.13 6.14 9.95
CA LYS A 138 28.52 5.67 9.91
C LYS A 138 28.81 4.71 8.75
N GLN A 139 27.81 3.96 8.30
CA GLN A 139 27.99 2.90 7.30
C GLN A 139 26.99 3.01 6.14
N LEU A 140 25.68 2.97 6.41
CA LEU A 140 24.68 2.87 5.35
C LEU A 140 24.66 4.09 4.41
N TYR A 141 24.64 5.32 4.94
CA TYR A 141 24.63 6.51 4.08
C TYR A 141 25.92 6.68 3.28
N PRO A 142 27.13 6.45 3.84
CA PRO A 142 28.36 6.41 3.04
C PRO A 142 28.35 5.39 1.92
N GLU A 143 27.83 4.18 2.17
CA GLU A 143 27.71 3.13 1.17
C GLU A 143 26.75 3.50 0.04
N ILE A 144 25.55 4.03 0.36
CA ILE A 144 24.60 4.54 -0.63
C ILE A 144 25.23 5.71 -1.41
N ALA A 145 25.92 6.62 -0.70
CA ALA A 145 26.55 7.78 -1.31
C ALA A 145 27.65 7.38 -2.31
N SER A 146 28.43 6.37 -1.99
CA SER A 146 29.45 5.80 -2.91
C SER A 146 28.78 5.21 -4.15
N HIS A 147 27.68 4.46 -4.00
CA HIS A 147 26.97 3.85 -5.11
C HIS A 147 26.38 4.87 -6.10
N PHE A 148 25.92 6.01 -5.59
CA PHE A 148 25.29 7.07 -6.41
C PHE A 148 26.19 8.28 -6.66
N GLU A 149 27.49 8.18 -6.39
CA GLU A 149 28.49 9.24 -6.58
C GLU A 149 28.04 10.57 -5.94
N THR A 150 27.62 10.52 -4.67
CA THR A 150 27.10 11.67 -3.94
C THR A 150 27.68 11.74 -2.52
N LYS A 151 27.22 12.69 -1.71
CA LYS A 151 27.65 12.85 -0.31
C LYS A 151 26.65 12.20 0.65
N PRO A 152 27.10 11.59 1.77
CA PRO A 152 26.20 10.96 2.77
C PRO A 152 25.11 11.92 3.29
N ALA A 153 25.42 13.19 3.50
CA ALA A 153 24.45 14.20 3.91
C ALA A 153 23.36 14.46 2.83
N CYS A 154 23.68 14.29 1.55
CA CYS A 154 22.71 14.39 0.47
C CYS A 154 21.76 13.19 0.45
N VAL A 155 22.28 12.00 0.75
CA VAL A 155 21.48 10.77 0.89
C VAL A 155 20.46 10.92 2.02
N GLU A 156 20.95 11.29 3.22
CA GLU A 156 20.10 11.50 4.40
C GLU A 156 18.99 12.51 4.12
N ARG A 157 19.35 13.66 3.55
CA ARG A 157 18.40 14.73 3.23
C ARG A 157 17.36 14.29 2.20
N ALA A 158 17.77 13.58 1.16
CA ALA A 158 16.88 13.12 0.09
C ALA A 158 15.86 12.09 0.61
N ILE A 159 16.29 11.14 1.43
CA ILE A 159 15.41 10.16 2.08
C ILE A 159 14.41 10.90 2.98
N ARG A 160 14.89 11.80 3.85
CA ARG A 160 14.05 12.59 4.75
C ARG A 160 13.00 13.40 3.98
N SER A 161 13.39 14.05 2.89
CA SER A 161 12.48 14.82 2.05
C SER A 161 11.42 13.95 1.39
N ALA A 162 11.79 12.75 0.90
CA ALA A 162 10.85 11.81 0.29
C ALA A 162 9.83 11.29 1.33
N ILE A 163 10.27 10.92 2.52
CA ILE A 163 9.40 10.52 3.64
C ILE A 163 8.46 11.66 4.01
N THR A 164 8.97 12.89 4.16
CA THR A 164 8.15 14.05 4.52
C THR A 164 7.08 14.34 3.47
N ALA A 165 7.43 14.30 2.18
CA ALA A 165 6.48 14.55 1.10
C ALA A 165 5.40 13.47 1.00
N ALA A 166 5.77 12.20 1.18
CA ALA A 166 4.84 11.09 1.19
C ALA A 166 3.93 11.14 2.44
N TRP A 167 4.48 11.42 3.62
CA TRP A 167 3.72 11.60 4.86
C TRP A 167 2.66 12.72 4.76
N GLN A 168 2.98 13.83 4.10
CA GLN A 168 2.03 14.94 3.90
C GLN A 168 0.83 14.53 3.03
N LYS A 169 1.00 13.57 2.14
CA LYS A 169 -0.06 13.08 1.25
C LYS A 169 -0.83 11.92 1.84
N GLU A 170 -0.14 10.95 2.39
CA GLU A 170 -0.65 9.63 2.77
C GLU A 170 -0.48 9.35 4.28
N GLY A 171 -0.20 10.37 5.10
CA GLY A 171 0.16 10.21 6.50
C GLY A 171 -0.90 9.50 7.35
N ILE A 172 -2.18 9.64 7.01
CA ILE A 172 -3.28 8.92 7.68
C ILE A 172 -3.13 7.41 7.46
N LEU A 173 -2.83 6.98 6.22
CA LEU A 173 -2.61 5.58 5.90
C LEU A 173 -1.41 5.00 6.68
N TRP A 174 -0.32 5.76 6.78
CA TRP A 174 0.85 5.34 7.53
C TRP A 174 0.56 5.18 9.03
N GLN A 175 -0.23 6.11 9.62
CA GLN A 175 -0.60 6.08 11.03
C GLN A 175 -1.45 4.86 11.38
N THR A 176 -2.29 4.43 10.49
CA THR A 176 -3.18 3.27 10.72
C THR A 176 -2.47 1.93 10.51
N THR A 177 -1.36 1.91 9.77
CA THR A 177 -0.73 0.64 9.36
C THR A 177 0.65 0.39 9.95
N LEU A 178 1.52 1.41 10.02
CA LEU A 178 2.94 1.20 10.30
C LEU A 178 3.55 2.16 11.32
N PHE A 179 3.11 3.40 11.35
CA PHE A 179 3.76 4.45 12.12
C PHE A 179 2.73 5.32 12.84
N HIS A 180 2.86 5.48 14.15
CA HIS A 180 1.98 6.38 14.94
C HIS A 180 2.24 7.87 14.67
N GLN A 181 3.44 8.19 14.21
CA GLN A 181 3.87 9.55 13.85
C GLN A 181 4.81 9.48 12.65
N ARG A 182 5.15 10.63 12.06
CA ARG A 182 6.10 10.67 10.95
C ARG A 182 7.44 10.04 11.37
N PRO A 183 7.85 8.94 10.71
CA PRO A 183 9.06 8.22 11.09
C PRO A 183 10.33 9.00 10.76
N THR A 184 11.38 8.74 11.52
CA THR A 184 12.75 9.07 11.15
C THR A 184 13.20 8.21 9.96
N ASN A 185 14.30 8.59 9.31
CA ASN A 185 14.87 7.76 8.23
C ASN A 185 15.18 6.34 8.70
N GLY A 186 15.71 6.21 9.93
CA GLY A 186 16.08 4.93 10.52
C GLY A 186 14.87 4.03 10.74
N GLU A 187 13.86 4.54 11.44
CA GLU A 187 12.60 3.84 11.67
C GLU A 187 11.97 3.40 10.34
N PHE A 188 11.89 4.30 9.37
CA PHE A 188 11.31 4.01 8.06
C PHE A 188 12.01 2.86 7.34
N LEU A 189 13.34 2.93 7.23
CA LEU A 189 14.12 1.91 6.51
C LEU A 189 14.10 0.56 7.24
N THR A 190 14.16 0.58 8.59
CA THR A 190 14.19 -0.64 9.41
C THR A 190 12.84 -1.34 9.39
N VAL A 191 11.75 -0.62 9.64
CA VAL A 191 10.39 -1.19 9.66
C VAL A 191 10.05 -1.83 8.32
N LEU A 192 10.38 -1.16 7.20
CA LEU A 192 10.13 -1.74 5.88
C LEU A 192 11.02 -2.97 5.59
N ALA A 193 12.25 -2.98 6.07
CA ALA A 193 13.11 -4.15 5.92
C ALA A 193 12.59 -5.34 6.76
N ASP A 194 12.10 -5.09 7.98
CA ASP A 194 11.54 -6.15 8.83
C ASP A 194 10.22 -6.69 8.25
N LEU A 195 9.32 -5.85 7.77
CA LEU A 195 8.11 -6.28 7.05
C LEU A 195 8.41 -7.19 5.87
N LEU A 196 9.38 -6.81 5.04
CA LEU A 196 9.77 -7.62 3.87
C LEU A 196 10.40 -8.95 4.24
N ARG A 197 11.02 -9.06 5.43
CA ARG A 197 11.51 -10.34 5.98
C ARG A 197 10.36 -11.23 6.44
N GLU A 198 9.40 -10.67 7.17
CA GLU A 198 8.22 -11.40 7.63
C GLU A 198 7.40 -11.91 6.45
N GLU A 199 7.20 -11.09 5.41
CA GLU A 199 6.57 -11.51 4.16
C GLU A 199 7.31 -12.69 3.50
N ALA A 200 8.64 -12.69 3.52
CA ALA A 200 9.44 -13.77 2.95
C ALA A 200 9.40 -15.06 3.80
N ALA A 201 9.35 -14.94 5.12
CA ALA A 201 9.27 -16.08 6.05
C ALA A 201 7.90 -16.77 5.98
N GLY A 202 6.81 -16.01 5.90
CA GLY A 202 5.45 -16.54 5.78
C GLY A 202 5.14 -17.24 4.43
N GLN A 203 6.05 -17.17 3.45
CA GLN A 203 5.93 -17.87 2.17
C GLN A 203 6.61 -19.25 2.15
N MET A 204 7.37 -19.59 3.20
CA MET A 204 8.10 -20.86 3.30
C MET A 204 7.38 -21.91 4.17
N GLU A 205 6.24 -21.58 4.75
CA GLU A 205 5.34 -22.51 5.45
C GLU A 205 4.13 -22.87 4.57
#